data_cd7c0a0c848476743c98da05a6abb5d7
#
_entry.id   cd7c0a0c848476743c98da05a6abb5d7
#
_cell.length_a   1.000
_cell.length_b   1.000
_cell.length_c   1.000
_cell.angle_alpha   90.00
_cell.angle_beta   90.00
_cell.angle_gamma   90.00
#
_symmetry.space_group_name_H-M   'P 1'
#
loop_
_entity.id
_entity.type
_entity.pdbx_description
1 polymer ?
#
loop_
_entity_poly.entity_id
_entity_poly.type
_entity_poly.pdbx_seq_one_letter_code
_entity_poly.pdbx_strand_id
1 'polypeptide(L)'
;MTQTSGAIGQTSEVKQSKDTKQQSTLVQRVQRLVPYISSTWLLCILIGAIALGFNLYRLGSPSIWFDEAFSVELARQPLPLIWHIIWGPEPNMELYYLLLHFWLGFTGFLGLHPTEFVVRFPSAICAALSSVMVFLLGRRFLGITAGIVGAGLYLLNDLQLTYAQQTRSYSLQLLLICIAWYALFTILSQSSHNKRWWVCYIAVTTLAIYTHLFTLVILLAQVTAFVGLLILPCTWRATARKQLPAFIVSLVCISLLSIPMLLVSRHGSKTGWLPSPHLHDVYNLFLNISANSKIYMLLLFGFCALGLLVSMLVYLPQSKELLAQFALYNSSDHKRNSMLQQYLPVAFALLCWFVVPIVFSYVVSQGSTRLFSTRYLVTILPALFLLVGLGVASLRWRAAQVVLTLVLFLVALYYVPTYYRGAQIEDWNSTVLWLQQHYQPGDGLVCYDSDVEQGCQVSVEYYLHAYPSAAHFTGDSPGEFSWTNFGPADSHSGPEAAVDPGALAAYASQHPNIFYIIGRIPNDAAAARAKAAQHWFDTHYFLRGRIVTPTVTISLYAP
;
A
#
# COMPACT_ATOMS: atom_id res chain seq x y z
N MET A 1 -69.93 25.54 -44.29
CA MET A 1 -68.88 26.29 -43.61
C MET A 1 -69.06 26.17 -42.14
N THR A 2 -68.02 25.82 -41.42
CA THR A 2 -67.90 25.64 -39.95
C THR A 2 -67.77 24.19 -39.51
N GLN A 3 -66.52 23.74 -39.41
CA GLN A 3 -66.05 22.80 -38.37
C GLN A 3 -64.56 22.53 -38.60
N THR A 4 -63.65 23.30 -37.99
CA THR A 4 -62.27 22.96 -37.73
C THR A 4 -61.69 23.87 -36.64
N SER A 5 -62.03 23.63 -35.36
CA SER A 5 -61.38 24.36 -34.26
C SER A 5 -61.32 23.52 -32.95
N GLY A 6 -61.36 22.20 -32.98
CA GLY A 6 -61.39 21.37 -31.75
C GLY A 6 -60.15 20.49 -31.49
N ALA A 7 -59.20 20.37 -32.41
CA ALA A 7 -58.10 19.37 -32.28
C ALA A 7 -56.74 19.89 -31.77
N ILE A 8 -56.54 21.18 -31.66
CA ILE A 8 -55.24 21.77 -31.28
C ILE A 8 -55.10 22.00 -29.77
N GLY A 9 -56.23 22.08 -29.05
CA GLY A 9 -56.23 22.30 -27.59
C GLY A 9 -55.90 21.07 -26.75
N GLN A 10 -56.26 19.86 -27.18
CA GLN A 10 -56.07 18.62 -26.39
C GLN A 10 -54.63 18.08 -26.41
N THR A 11 -53.87 18.33 -27.46
CA THR A 11 -52.46 17.87 -27.56
C THR A 11 -51.48 18.70 -26.73
N SER A 12 -51.79 19.99 -26.46
CA SER A 12 -50.95 20.84 -25.61
C SER A 12 -51.15 20.55 -24.10
N GLU A 13 -52.37 20.27 -23.64
CA GLU A 13 -52.65 19.93 -22.25
C GLU A 13 -52.10 18.57 -21.83
N VAL A 14 -52.13 17.55 -22.73
CA VAL A 14 -51.57 16.22 -22.43
C VAL A 14 -50.03 16.26 -22.41
N LYS A 15 -49.39 17.13 -23.19
CA LYS A 15 -47.94 17.28 -23.17
C LYS A 15 -47.46 18.03 -21.93
N GLN A 16 -48.20 19.08 -21.54
CA GLN A 16 -47.91 19.86 -20.32
C GLN A 16 -48.14 19.07 -19.03
N SER A 17 -49.14 18.18 -18.98
CA SER A 17 -49.40 17.25 -17.87
C SER A 17 -48.35 16.14 -17.75
N LYS A 18 -47.80 15.64 -18.86
CA LYS A 18 -46.68 14.68 -18.82
C LYS A 18 -45.39 15.30 -18.35
N ASP A 19 -45.05 16.50 -18.81
CA ASP A 19 -43.83 17.24 -18.41
C ASP A 19 -43.88 17.62 -16.92
N THR A 20 -45.05 18.04 -16.41
CA THR A 20 -45.22 18.34 -14.99
C THR A 20 -45.12 17.10 -14.09
N LYS A 21 -45.65 15.94 -14.51
CA LYS A 21 -45.48 14.67 -13.81
C LYS A 21 -44.03 14.16 -13.84
N GLN A 22 -43.34 14.36 -14.94
CA GLN A 22 -41.95 13.95 -15.08
C GLN A 22 -41.01 14.84 -14.25
N GLN A 23 -41.28 16.16 -14.19
CA GLN A 23 -40.56 17.09 -13.32
C GLN A 23 -40.83 16.80 -11.83
N SER A 24 -42.08 16.51 -11.43
CA SER A 24 -42.38 16.17 -10.02
C SER A 24 -41.72 14.86 -9.56
N THR A 25 -41.59 13.87 -10.47
CA THR A 25 -40.89 12.61 -10.18
C THR A 25 -39.36 12.82 -10.09
N LEU A 26 -38.81 13.73 -10.87
CA LEU A 26 -37.39 14.07 -10.82
C LEU A 26 -37.05 14.83 -9.53
N VAL A 27 -37.86 15.82 -9.15
CA VAL A 27 -37.70 16.57 -7.89
C VAL A 27 -37.82 15.64 -6.67
N GLN A 28 -38.80 14.72 -6.65
CA GLN A 28 -38.94 13.73 -5.59
C GLN A 28 -37.77 12.73 -5.54
N ARG A 29 -37.19 12.35 -6.67
CA ARG A 29 -35.97 11.53 -6.73
C ARG A 29 -34.76 12.30 -6.19
N VAL A 30 -34.60 13.57 -6.57
CA VAL A 30 -33.51 14.43 -6.08
C VAL A 30 -33.67 14.66 -4.57
N GLN A 31 -34.86 14.99 -4.08
CA GLN A 31 -35.11 15.18 -2.64
C GLN A 31 -34.86 13.92 -1.80
N ARG A 32 -35.03 12.71 -2.36
CA ARG A 32 -34.64 11.45 -1.69
C ARG A 32 -33.16 11.14 -1.76
N LEU A 33 -32.45 11.65 -2.77
CA LEU A 33 -31.01 11.43 -2.94
C LEU A 33 -30.14 12.37 -2.11
N VAL A 34 -30.61 13.60 -1.89
CA VAL A 34 -29.85 14.62 -1.13
C VAL A 34 -29.45 14.14 0.27
N PRO A 35 -30.32 13.62 1.16
CA PRO A 35 -29.91 13.14 2.48
C PRO A 35 -29.02 11.89 2.41
N TYR A 36 -29.16 11.06 1.39
CA TYR A 36 -28.31 9.89 1.19
C TYR A 36 -26.89 10.29 0.75
N ILE A 37 -26.78 11.25 -0.16
CA ILE A 37 -25.49 11.80 -0.62
C ILE A 37 -24.80 12.53 0.53
N SER A 38 -25.51 13.39 1.27
CA SER A 38 -24.94 14.13 2.40
C SER A 38 -24.42 13.21 3.50
N SER A 39 -25.18 12.14 3.85
CA SER A 39 -24.74 11.16 4.85
C SER A 39 -23.52 10.33 4.40
N THR A 40 -23.39 10.05 3.10
CA THR A 40 -22.22 9.33 2.56
C THR A 40 -20.97 10.18 2.63
N TRP A 41 -21.04 11.45 2.19
CA TRP A 41 -19.93 12.38 2.24
C TRP A 41 -19.46 12.64 3.68
N LEU A 42 -20.39 12.78 4.61
CA LEU A 42 -20.06 12.95 6.02
C LEU A 42 -19.27 11.74 6.56
N LEU A 43 -19.71 10.53 6.24
CA LEU A 43 -19.00 9.31 6.65
C LEU A 43 -17.63 9.18 5.96
N CYS A 44 -17.50 9.55 4.70
CA CYS A 44 -16.19 9.59 4.01
C CYS A 44 -15.22 10.56 4.69
N ILE A 45 -15.70 11.78 5.01
CA ILE A 45 -14.89 12.78 5.71
C ILE A 45 -14.50 12.28 7.11
N LEU A 46 -15.44 11.71 7.86
CA LEU A 46 -15.18 11.18 9.20
C LEU A 46 -14.16 10.03 9.18
N ILE A 47 -14.35 9.03 8.30
CA ILE A 47 -13.42 7.91 8.15
C ILE A 47 -12.05 8.41 7.69
N GLY A 48 -12.01 9.31 6.71
CA GLY A 48 -10.76 9.89 6.22
C GLY A 48 -10.02 10.69 7.32
N ALA A 49 -10.75 11.49 8.11
CA ALA A 49 -10.17 12.26 9.21
C ALA A 49 -9.64 11.37 10.34
N ILE A 50 -10.40 10.32 10.73
CA ILE A 50 -9.95 9.35 11.74
C ILE A 50 -8.71 8.59 11.22
N ALA A 51 -8.75 8.09 9.98
CA ALA A 51 -7.62 7.38 9.38
C ALA A 51 -6.38 8.28 9.30
N LEU A 52 -6.55 9.54 8.87
CA LEU A 52 -5.47 10.50 8.81
C LEU A 52 -4.91 10.79 10.22
N GLY A 53 -5.78 10.91 11.22
CA GLY A 53 -5.37 11.10 12.62
C GLY A 53 -4.45 9.96 13.11
N PHE A 54 -4.82 8.69 12.87
CA PHE A 54 -3.97 7.55 13.19
C PHE A 54 -2.67 7.56 12.38
N ASN A 55 -2.74 7.81 11.07
CA ASN A 55 -1.56 7.83 10.21
C ASN A 55 -0.57 8.94 10.57
N LEU A 56 -1.05 10.10 11.05
CA LEU A 56 -0.21 11.24 11.45
C LEU A 56 0.32 11.13 12.87
N TYR A 57 -0.31 10.33 13.73
CA TYR A 57 0.14 10.18 15.12
C TYR A 57 1.55 9.60 15.15
N ARG A 58 2.50 10.34 15.75
CA ARG A 58 3.93 10.00 15.81
C ARG A 58 4.62 9.79 14.46
N LEU A 59 4.11 10.34 13.35
CA LEU A 59 4.63 10.14 12.00
C LEU A 59 6.12 10.48 11.86
N GLY A 60 6.58 11.54 12.53
CA GLY A 60 7.98 11.96 12.53
C GLY A 60 8.82 11.41 13.69
N SER A 61 8.26 10.52 14.55
CA SER A 61 9.01 10.04 15.73
C SER A 61 9.95 8.88 15.42
N PRO A 62 9.56 7.82 14.66
CA PRO A 62 10.50 6.77 14.30
C PRO A 62 11.56 7.31 13.33
N SER A 63 12.81 6.88 13.55
CA SER A 63 13.91 7.13 12.63
C SER A 63 13.56 6.66 11.21
N ILE A 64 14.10 7.34 10.20
CA ILE A 64 14.04 6.82 8.84
C ILE A 64 14.88 5.53 8.75
N TRP A 65 14.43 4.56 7.98
CA TRP A 65 15.21 3.37 7.70
C TRP A 65 15.71 3.39 6.25
N PHE A 66 16.65 2.51 5.93
CA PHE A 66 17.38 2.57 4.67
C PHE A 66 16.50 2.70 3.42
N ASP A 67 15.45 1.89 3.26
CA ASP A 67 14.60 1.95 2.05
C ASP A 67 13.88 3.31 1.91
N GLU A 68 13.56 3.99 3.02
CA GLU A 68 12.99 5.34 2.99
C GLU A 68 14.07 6.36 2.64
N ALA A 69 15.24 6.28 3.30
CA ALA A 69 16.38 7.15 3.03
C ALA A 69 16.77 7.09 1.55
N PHE A 70 16.89 5.88 1.00
CA PHE A 70 17.12 5.65 -0.42
C PHE A 70 16.07 6.35 -1.31
N SER A 71 14.80 6.20 -0.96
CA SER A 71 13.70 6.83 -1.73
C SER A 71 13.81 8.35 -1.73
N VAL A 72 14.14 8.95 -0.58
CA VAL A 72 14.27 10.41 -0.44
C VAL A 72 15.50 10.91 -1.15
N GLU A 73 16.67 10.29 -0.93
CA GLU A 73 17.92 10.74 -1.53
C GLU A 73 17.94 10.55 -3.05
N LEU A 74 17.33 9.46 -3.58
CA LEU A 74 17.09 9.34 -5.02
C LEU A 74 16.17 10.46 -5.53
N ALA A 75 15.07 10.74 -4.84
CA ALA A 75 14.12 11.78 -5.25
C ALA A 75 14.70 13.20 -5.16
N ARG A 76 15.79 13.42 -4.42
CA ARG A 76 16.53 14.70 -4.36
C ARG A 76 17.44 14.94 -5.56
N GLN A 77 17.80 13.88 -6.28
CA GLN A 77 18.69 13.99 -7.43
C GLN A 77 18.08 14.83 -8.56
N PRO A 78 18.88 15.41 -9.47
CA PRO A 78 18.38 16.07 -10.66
C PRO A 78 17.53 15.13 -11.52
N LEU A 79 16.43 15.63 -12.07
CA LEU A 79 15.47 14.84 -12.85
C LEU A 79 16.10 13.95 -13.94
N PRO A 80 17.13 14.38 -14.71
CA PRO A 80 17.78 13.49 -15.70
C PRO A 80 18.44 12.26 -15.04
N LEU A 81 19.03 12.41 -13.85
CA LEU A 81 19.66 11.31 -13.13
C LEU A 81 18.61 10.36 -12.54
N ILE A 82 17.53 10.93 -11.93
CA ILE A 82 16.38 10.11 -11.48
C ILE A 82 15.85 9.29 -12.66
N TRP A 83 15.66 9.93 -13.83
CA TRP A 83 15.15 9.26 -15.02
C TRP A 83 16.06 8.12 -15.46
N HIS A 84 17.37 8.34 -15.47
CA HIS A 84 18.34 7.29 -15.79
C HIS A 84 18.25 6.10 -14.81
N ILE A 85 18.14 6.37 -13.51
CA ILE A 85 18.12 5.34 -12.47
C ILE A 85 16.81 4.53 -12.51
N ILE A 86 15.66 5.19 -12.60
CA ILE A 86 14.35 4.50 -12.61
C ILE A 86 14.09 3.69 -13.88
N TRP A 87 14.74 4.06 -15.00
CA TRP A 87 14.67 3.32 -16.26
C TRP A 87 15.84 2.36 -16.47
N GLY A 88 16.67 2.17 -15.48
CA GLY A 88 17.83 1.29 -15.52
C GLY A 88 17.95 0.41 -14.28
N PRO A 89 18.77 0.83 -13.29
CA PRO A 89 19.09 -0.02 -12.15
C PRO A 89 17.94 -0.23 -11.14
N GLU A 90 16.94 0.70 -11.03
CA GLU A 90 15.87 0.63 -10.02
C GLU A 90 14.45 0.70 -10.63
N PRO A 91 14.04 -0.27 -11.47
CA PRO A 91 12.76 -0.24 -12.20
C PRO A 91 11.62 -0.89 -11.39
N ASN A 92 11.15 -0.29 -10.33
CA ASN A 92 10.07 -0.89 -9.53
C ASN A 92 9.06 0.11 -8.95
N MET A 93 9.42 1.38 -8.81
CA MET A 93 8.58 2.39 -8.14
C MET A 93 8.66 3.76 -8.83
N GLU A 94 8.76 3.77 -10.15
CA GLU A 94 9.05 4.96 -10.97
C GLU A 94 8.09 6.10 -10.69
N LEU A 95 6.79 5.82 -10.68
CA LEU A 95 5.78 6.86 -10.42
C LEU A 95 5.94 7.44 -9.01
N TYR A 96 6.27 6.59 -8.03
CA TYR A 96 6.42 7.05 -6.66
C TYR A 96 7.64 7.97 -6.49
N TYR A 97 8.80 7.63 -7.06
CA TYR A 97 10.00 8.47 -7.00
C TYR A 97 9.79 9.83 -7.68
N LEU A 98 9.11 9.85 -8.82
CA LEU A 98 8.76 11.12 -9.50
C LEU A 98 7.81 11.97 -8.65
N LEU A 99 6.77 11.37 -8.08
CA LEU A 99 5.85 12.10 -7.20
C LEU A 99 6.56 12.62 -5.94
N LEU A 100 7.48 11.85 -5.37
CA LEU A 100 8.28 12.27 -4.22
C LEU A 100 9.24 13.40 -4.59
N HIS A 101 9.87 13.37 -5.78
CA HIS A 101 10.69 14.46 -6.30
C HIS A 101 9.92 15.79 -6.35
N PHE A 102 8.74 15.78 -6.95
CA PHE A 102 7.89 16.98 -7.00
C PHE A 102 7.39 17.42 -5.62
N TRP A 103 7.11 16.46 -4.73
CA TRP A 103 6.74 16.77 -3.35
C TRP A 103 7.88 17.47 -2.59
N LEU A 104 9.10 16.96 -2.70
CA LEU A 104 10.28 17.58 -2.09
C LEU A 104 10.57 18.97 -2.67
N GLY A 105 10.41 19.15 -3.98
CA GLY A 105 10.50 20.46 -4.63
C GLY A 105 9.44 21.43 -4.11
N PHE A 106 8.20 20.99 -3.97
CA PHE A 106 7.10 21.81 -3.44
C PHE A 106 7.32 22.19 -1.96
N THR A 107 7.70 21.22 -1.11
CA THR A 107 7.97 21.50 0.31
C THR A 107 9.20 22.36 0.50
N GLY A 108 10.25 22.19 -0.31
CA GLY A 108 11.43 23.05 -0.34
C GLY A 108 11.09 24.49 -0.73
N PHE A 109 10.21 24.69 -1.72
CA PHE A 109 9.68 26.01 -2.08
C PHE A 109 8.95 26.70 -0.91
N LEU A 110 8.28 25.92 -0.05
CA LEU A 110 7.63 26.41 1.17
C LEU A 110 8.60 26.61 2.34
N GLY A 111 9.89 26.37 2.18
CA GLY A 111 10.90 26.46 3.23
C GLY A 111 10.85 25.33 4.26
N LEU A 112 10.19 24.21 3.93
CA LEU A 112 10.11 23.05 4.81
C LEU A 112 11.30 22.11 4.56
N HIS A 113 11.99 21.76 5.63
CA HIS A 113 13.04 20.73 5.57
C HIS A 113 12.43 19.34 5.37
N PRO A 114 13.10 18.40 4.66
CA PRO A 114 12.62 17.06 4.39
C PRO A 114 12.76 16.14 5.61
N THR A 115 12.20 16.54 6.75
CA THR A 115 12.13 15.74 7.98
C THR A 115 11.29 14.48 7.77
N GLU A 116 11.40 13.50 8.68
CA GLU A 116 10.63 12.25 8.64
C GLU A 116 9.12 12.50 8.49
N PHE A 117 8.59 13.52 9.17
CA PHE A 117 7.19 13.91 9.04
C PHE A 117 6.85 14.35 7.61
N VAL A 118 7.66 15.24 7.05
CA VAL A 118 7.41 15.84 5.72
C VAL A 118 7.49 14.79 4.61
N VAL A 119 8.49 13.91 4.65
CA VAL A 119 8.67 12.90 3.60
C VAL A 119 7.64 11.77 3.66
N ARG A 120 7.10 11.43 4.85
CA ARG A 120 6.07 10.40 5.05
C ARG A 120 4.64 10.89 4.82
N PHE A 121 4.42 12.20 4.85
CA PHE A 121 3.09 12.81 4.77
C PHE A 121 2.26 12.39 3.53
N PRO A 122 2.83 12.30 2.30
CA PRO A 122 2.08 11.81 1.13
C PRO A 122 1.55 10.38 1.30
N SER A 123 2.35 9.48 1.90
CA SER A 123 1.94 8.10 2.19
C SER A 123 0.79 8.06 3.19
N ALA A 124 0.83 8.89 4.24
CA ALA A 124 -0.24 9.01 5.23
C ALA A 124 -1.57 9.46 4.61
N ILE A 125 -1.53 10.42 3.67
CA ILE A 125 -2.73 10.85 2.92
C ILE A 125 -3.25 9.72 2.03
N CYS A 126 -2.40 9.07 1.24
CA CYS A 126 -2.82 7.98 0.37
C CYS A 126 -3.47 6.83 1.17
N ALA A 127 -2.93 6.49 2.33
CA ALA A 127 -3.48 5.48 3.22
C ALA A 127 -4.85 5.88 3.81
N ALA A 128 -5.03 7.15 4.18
CA ALA A 128 -6.32 7.66 4.64
C ALA A 128 -7.37 7.62 3.52
N LEU A 129 -7.01 8.01 2.30
CA LEU A 129 -7.88 7.91 1.13
C LEU A 129 -8.19 6.46 0.77
N SER A 130 -7.25 5.52 0.97
CA SER A 130 -7.51 4.08 0.82
C SER A 130 -8.59 3.60 1.78
N SER A 131 -8.58 4.06 3.04
CA SER A 131 -9.64 3.75 4.02
C SER A 131 -11.02 4.25 3.56
N VAL A 132 -11.07 5.44 2.96
CA VAL A 132 -12.30 5.98 2.36
C VAL A 132 -12.76 5.12 1.18
N MET A 133 -11.82 4.67 0.33
CA MET A 133 -12.15 3.80 -0.80
C MET A 133 -12.66 2.41 -0.36
N VAL A 134 -12.09 1.83 0.70
CA VAL A 134 -12.59 0.59 1.31
C VAL A 134 -14.02 0.78 1.81
N PHE A 135 -14.31 1.91 2.49
CA PHE A 135 -15.67 2.25 2.89
C PHE A 135 -16.63 2.35 1.69
N LEU A 136 -16.24 3.06 0.64
CA LEU A 136 -17.07 3.24 -0.56
C LEU A 136 -17.33 1.92 -1.28
N LEU A 137 -16.33 1.04 -1.40
CA LEU A 137 -16.47 -0.32 -1.93
C LEU A 137 -17.48 -1.12 -1.11
N GLY A 138 -17.27 -1.20 0.21
CA GLY A 138 -18.18 -1.92 1.10
C GLY A 138 -19.60 -1.36 1.07
N ARG A 139 -19.75 -0.04 1.26
CA ARG A 139 -21.05 0.63 1.29
C ARG A 139 -21.85 0.42 0.00
N ARG A 140 -21.21 0.53 -1.15
CA ARG A 140 -21.90 0.46 -2.45
C ARG A 140 -22.31 -0.96 -2.82
N PHE A 141 -21.45 -1.94 -2.57
CA PHE A 141 -21.62 -3.29 -3.09
C PHE A 141 -22.05 -4.34 -2.05
N LEU A 142 -21.81 -4.05 -0.75
CA LEU A 142 -22.09 -4.95 0.37
C LEU A 142 -22.99 -4.32 1.46
N GLY A 143 -23.26 -3.02 1.37
CA GLY A 143 -24.06 -2.28 2.34
C GLY A 143 -23.21 -1.52 3.37
N ILE A 144 -23.91 -0.66 4.15
CA ILE A 144 -23.24 0.30 5.05
C ILE A 144 -22.45 -0.38 6.17
N THR A 145 -22.99 -1.45 6.77
CA THR A 145 -22.32 -2.21 7.83
C THR A 145 -21.00 -2.79 7.34
N ALA A 146 -20.99 -3.44 6.17
CA ALA A 146 -19.77 -3.98 5.59
C ALA A 146 -18.74 -2.89 5.26
N GLY A 147 -19.20 -1.72 4.80
CA GLY A 147 -18.35 -0.57 4.54
C GLY A 147 -17.69 -0.02 5.81
N ILE A 148 -18.46 0.15 6.89
CA ILE A 148 -17.95 0.68 8.17
C ILE A 148 -16.98 -0.34 8.81
N VAL A 149 -17.35 -1.61 8.87
CA VAL A 149 -16.50 -2.66 9.46
C VAL A 149 -15.21 -2.81 8.65
N GLY A 150 -15.32 -2.93 7.32
CA GLY A 150 -14.15 -3.07 6.44
C GLY A 150 -13.17 -1.90 6.56
N ALA A 151 -13.67 -0.67 6.47
CA ALA A 151 -12.83 0.53 6.58
C ALA A 151 -12.25 0.71 7.99
N GLY A 152 -13.04 0.46 9.04
CA GLY A 152 -12.58 0.58 10.42
C GLY A 152 -11.50 -0.43 10.77
N LEU A 153 -11.65 -1.69 10.36
CA LEU A 153 -10.60 -2.70 10.55
C LEU A 153 -9.35 -2.40 9.72
N TYR A 154 -9.52 -1.89 8.50
CA TYR A 154 -8.41 -1.50 7.64
C TYR A 154 -7.59 -0.36 8.25
N LEU A 155 -8.24 0.73 8.69
CA LEU A 155 -7.53 1.89 9.26
C LEU A 155 -6.88 1.62 10.62
N LEU A 156 -7.35 0.61 11.37
CA LEU A 156 -6.78 0.20 12.67
C LEU A 156 -5.74 -0.93 12.53
N ASN A 157 -5.50 -1.43 11.32
CA ASN A 157 -4.58 -2.53 11.11
C ASN A 157 -3.11 -2.06 11.16
N ASP A 158 -2.25 -2.78 11.88
CA ASP A 158 -0.84 -2.45 12.07
C ASP A 158 -0.02 -2.50 10.78
N LEU A 159 -0.28 -3.44 9.87
CA LEU A 159 0.39 -3.44 8.55
C LEU A 159 -0.01 -2.23 7.71
N GLN A 160 -1.28 -1.82 7.75
CA GLN A 160 -1.73 -0.60 7.09
C GLN A 160 -1.02 0.62 7.68
N LEU A 161 -0.96 0.72 9.03
CA LEU A 161 -0.27 1.81 9.73
C LEU A 161 1.22 1.84 9.38
N THR A 162 1.88 0.67 9.32
CA THR A 162 3.28 0.55 8.93
C THR A 162 3.55 1.23 7.58
N TYR A 163 2.76 0.90 6.55
CA TYR A 163 2.99 1.47 5.21
C TYR A 163 2.40 2.87 5.04
N ALA A 164 1.47 3.28 5.90
CA ALA A 164 1.03 4.67 5.96
C ALA A 164 2.10 5.62 6.50
N GLN A 165 2.99 5.11 7.37
CA GLN A 165 4.06 5.86 8.03
C GLN A 165 5.45 5.62 7.43
N GLN A 166 5.52 5.14 6.19
CA GLN A 166 6.77 4.95 5.46
C GLN A 166 6.77 5.73 4.15
N THR A 167 7.93 6.29 3.79
CA THR A 167 8.17 6.96 2.50
C THR A 167 8.41 5.91 1.43
N ARG A 168 7.36 5.10 1.15
CA ARG A 168 7.37 3.99 0.18
C ARG A 168 6.09 3.98 -0.65
N SER A 169 6.15 3.32 -1.78
CA SER A 169 5.06 3.30 -2.78
C SER A 169 3.77 2.58 -2.35
N TYR A 170 3.79 1.78 -1.28
CA TYR A 170 2.70 0.86 -0.93
C TYR A 170 1.35 1.52 -0.69
N SER A 171 1.32 2.67 0.00
CA SER A 171 0.07 3.39 0.28
C SER A 171 -0.57 3.97 -1.00
N LEU A 172 0.24 4.50 -1.91
CA LEU A 172 -0.22 4.98 -3.22
C LEU A 172 -0.72 3.80 -4.06
N GLN A 173 0.02 2.70 -4.09
CA GLN A 173 -0.37 1.47 -4.78
C GLN A 173 -1.73 0.96 -4.30
N LEU A 174 -1.92 0.86 -2.98
CA LEU A 174 -3.19 0.45 -2.37
C LEU A 174 -4.36 1.34 -2.75
N LEU A 175 -4.16 2.66 -2.74
CA LEU A 175 -5.18 3.61 -3.17
C LEU A 175 -5.61 3.36 -4.62
N LEU A 176 -4.64 3.24 -5.52
CA LEU A 176 -4.90 2.99 -6.94
C LEU A 176 -5.58 1.62 -7.18
N ILE A 177 -5.15 0.57 -6.46
CA ILE A 177 -5.79 -0.75 -6.50
C ILE A 177 -7.24 -0.67 -6.03
N CYS A 178 -7.54 0.02 -4.92
CA CYS A 178 -8.91 0.19 -4.45
C CYS A 178 -9.79 0.93 -5.47
N ILE A 179 -9.25 1.97 -6.13
CA ILE A 179 -9.95 2.68 -7.19
C ILE A 179 -10.18 1.75 -8.41
N ALA A 180 -9.19 0.94 -8.79
CA ALA A 180 -9.32 -0.01 -9.90
C ALA A 180 -10.42 -1.05 -9.62
N TRP A 181 -10.48 -1.63 -8.43
CA TRP A 181 -11.55 -2.55 -8.03
C TRP A 181 -12.92 -1.86 -7.96
N TYR A 182 -12.98 -0.62 -7.48
CA TYR A 182 -14.21 0.16 -7.47
C TYR A 182 -14.73 0.42 -8.90
N ALA A 183 -13.83 0.76 -9.83
CA ALA A 183 -14.17 0.94 -11.23
C ALA A 183 -14.69 -0.37 -11.86
N LEU A 184 -13.98 -1.49 -11.66
CA LEU A 184 -14.36 -2.80 -12.18
C LEU A 184 -15.71 -3.27 -11.61
N PHE A 185 -15.95 -3.15 -10.31
CA PHE A 185 -17.25 -3.48 -9.70
C PHE A 185 -18.37 -2.58 -10.22
N THR A 186 -18.08 -1.29 -10.45
CA THR A 186 -19.07 -0.37 -11.04
C THR A 186 -19.44 -0.79 -12.45
N ILE A 187 -18.48 -1.20 -13.27
CA ILE A 187 -18.70 -1.71 -14.62
C ILE A 187 -19.56 -2.96 -14.60
N LEU A 188 -19.25 -3.90 -13.71
CA LEU A 188 -19.94 -5.20 -13.61
C LEU A 188 -21.34 -5.09 -13.00
N SER A 189 -21.58 -4.08 -12.16
CA SER A 189 -22.89 -3.86 -11.53
C SER A 189 -23.88 -3.09 -12.41
N GLN A 190 -23.42 -2.43 -13.48
CA GLN A 190 -24.24 -1.59 -14.34
C GLN A 190 -24.40 -2.23 -15.72
N SER A 191 -25.64 -2.33 -16.23
CA SER A 191 -25.90 -2.85 -17.57
C SER A 191 -25.57 -1.87 -18.69
N SER A 192 -25.38 -0.58 -18.41
CA SER A 192 -25.07 0.45 -19.40
C SER A 192 -23.57 0.55 -19.67
N HIS A 193 -23.19 0.72 -20.96
CA HIS A 193 -21.81 0.98 -21.35
C HIS A 193 -21.39 2.40 -20.93
N ASN A 194 -20.73 2.52 -19.79
CA ASN A 194 -20.14 3.78 -19.36
C ASN A 194 -18.62 3.77 -19.62
N LYS A 195 -18.21 4.31 -20.76
CA LYS A 195 -16.80 4.38 -21.21
C LYS A 195 -15.88 5.04 -20.17
N ARG A 196 -16.40 5.97 -19.35
CA ARG A 196 -15.61 6.70 -18.34
C ARG A 196 -15.01 5.73 -17.30
N TRP A 197 -15.75 4.70 -16.88
CA TRP A 197 -15.25 3.73 -15.92
C TRP A 197 -14.18 2.82 -16.52
N TRP A 198 -14.26 2.50 -17.82
CA TRP A 198 -13.21 1.75 -18.51
C TRP A 198 -11.93 2.58 -18.64
N VAL A 199 -12.03 3.87 -19.00
CA VAL A 199 -10.87 4.77 -19.02
C VAL A 199 -10.26 4.91 -17.63
N CYS A 200 -11.08 5.10 -16.60
CA CYS A 200 -10.62 5.14 -15.20
C CYS A 200 -9.89 3.84 -14.83
N TYR A 201 -10.47 2.67 -15.12
CA TYR A 201 -9.88 1.37 -14.84
C TYR A 201 -8.50 1.20 -15.51
N ILE A 202 -8.41 1.50 -16.81
CA ILE A 202 -7.14 1.42 -17.55
C ILE A 202 -6.10 2.36 -16.93
N ALA A 203 -6.46 3.63 -16.72
CA ALA A 203 -5.53 4.64 -16.21
C ALA A 203 -5.01 4.29 -14.82
N VAL A 204 -5.91 3.99 -13.86
CA VAL A 204 -5.47 3.71 -12.48
C VAL A 204 -4.74 2.38 -12.34
N THR A 205 -5.09 1.36 -13.15
CA THR A 205 -4.36 0.08 -13.14
C THR A 205 -2.96 0.25 -13.72
N THR A 206 -2.81 1.00 -14.80
CA THR A 206 -1.49 1.33 -15.38
C THR A 206 -0.65 2.13 -14.38
N LEU A 207 -1.20 3.19 -13.78
CA LEU A 207 -0.49 3.98 -12.76
C LEU A 207 -0.10 3.11 -11.54
N ALA A 208 -0.96 2.17 -11.13
CA ALA A 208 -0.62 1.24 -10.05
C ALA A 208 0.54 0.31 -10.40
N ILE A 209 0.66 -0.12 -11.67
CA ILE A 209 1.81 -0.91 -12.16
C ILE A 209 3.09 -0.09 -12.10
N TYR A 210 3.07 1.17 -12.55
CA TYR A 210 4.20 2.10 -12.44
C TYR A 210 4.52 2.52 -11.00
N THR A 211 3.57 2.32 -10.08
CA THR A 211 3.81 2.54 -8.65
C THR A 211 4.51 1.34 -8.02
N HIS A 212 4.16 0.11 -8.42
CA HIS A 212 4.81 -1.11 -7.96
C HIS A 212 4.41 -2.32 -8.82
N LEU A 213 5.40 -3.06 -9.32
CA LEU A 213 5.21 -4.22 -10.22
C LEU A 213 4.31 -5.33 -9.65
N PHE A 214 4.21 -5.47 -8.33
CA PHE A 214 3.31 -6.43 -7.70
C PHE A 214 1.83 -6.22 -8.08
N THR A 215 1.48 -5.06 -8.62
CA THR A 215 0.14 -4.78 -9.17
C THR A 215 -0.23 -5.73 -10.31
N LEU A 216 0.74 -6.30 -11.04
CA LEU A 216 0.48 -7.35 -12.05
C LEU A 216 -0.18 -8.59 -11.43
N VAL A 217 0.17 -8.94 -10.20
CA VAL A 217 -0.46 -10.05 -9.46
C VAL A 217 -1.90 -9.69 -9.05
N ILE A 218 -2.15 -8.42 -8.74
CA ILE A 218 -3.51 -7.93 -8.48
C ILE A 218 -4.33 -7.89 -9.78
N LEU A 219 -3.74 -7.53 -10.91
CA LEU A 219 -4.41 -7.61 -12.21
C LEU A 219 -4.76 -9.06 -12.55
N LEU A 220 -3.90 -10.03 -12.24
CA LEU A 220 -4.23 -11.45 -12.37
C LEU A 220 -5.43 -11.83 -11.50
N ALA A 221 -5.54 -11.33 -10.28
CA ALA A 221 -6.71 -11.55 -9.42
C ALA A 221 -7.98 -10.95 -10.04
N GLN A 222 -7.89 -9.75 -10.67
CA GLN A 222 -9.02 -9.14 -11.38
C GLN A 222 -9.44 -9.96 -12.61
N VAL A 223 -8.47 -10.47 -13.37
CA VAL A 223 -8.74 -11.37 -14.51
C VAL A 223 -9.41 -12.65 -14.03
N THR A 224 -8.89 -13.29 -12.97
CA THR A 224 -9.45 -14.50 -12.37
C THR A 224 -10.89 -14.28 -11.90
N ALA A 225 -11.14 -13.15 -11.22
CA ALA A 225 -12.47 -12.75 -10.79
C ALA A 225 -13.42 -12.57 -11.99
N PHE A 226 -12.99 -11.85 -13.02
CA PHE A 226 -13.80 -11.61 -14.21
C PHE A 226 -14.15 -12.92 -14.94
N VAL A 227 -13.15 -13.79 -15.18
CA VAL A 227 -13.35 -15.10 -15.82
C VAL A 227 -14.29 -15.99 -14.98
N GLY A 228 -14.08 -16.03 -13.67
CA GLY A 228 -14.95 -16.78 -12.78
C GLY A 228 -16.41 -16.29 -12.83
N LEU A 229 -16.64 -14.98 -12.94
CA LEU A 229 -17.98 -14.40 -13.07
C LEU A 229 -18.67 -14.72 -14.42
N LEU A 230 -17.94 -15.10 -15.47
CA LEU A 230 -18.54 -15.61 -16.71
C LEU A 230 -19.17 -16.99 -16.53
N ILE A 231 -18.67 -17.76 -15.57
CA ILE A 231 -19.07 -19.16 -15.32
C ILE A 231 -20.07 -19.23 -14.15
N LEU A 232 -19.80 -18.48 -13.08
CA LEU A 232 -20.59 -18.50 -11.85
C LEU A 232 -22.06 -18.11 -12.12
N PRO A 233 -23.06 -18.91 -11.67
CA PRO A 233 -24.47 -18.55 -11.79
C PRO A 233 -24.82 -17.42 -10.82
N CYS A 234 -24.53 -16.17 -11.20
CA CYS A 234 -24.73 -14.99 -10.37
C CYS A 234 -25.35 -13.83 -11.14
N THR A 235 -25.79 -12.79 -10.43
CA THR A 235 -26.44 -11.61 -11.01
C THR A 235 -25.56 -10.83 -11.99
N TRP A 236 -24.23 -10.91 -11.84
CA TRP A 236 -23.28 -10.19 -12.71
C TRP A 236 -22.88 -10.96 -13.98
N ARG A 237 -23.26 -12.25 -14.10
CA ARG A 237 -22.85 -13.10 -15.25
C ARG A 237 -23.24 -12.51 -16.60
N ALA A 238 -24.47 -12.03 -16.75
CA ALA A 238 -24.96 -11.46 -18.02
C ALA A 238 -24.20 -10.18 -18.35
N THR A 239 -23.95 -9.31 -17.36
CA THR A 239 -23.18 -8.08 -17.55
C THR A 239 -21.72 -8.40 -17.87
N ALA A 240 -21.10 -9.35 -17.18
CA ALA A 240 -19.71 -9.76 -17.46
C ALA A 240 -19.54 -10.25 -18.90
N ARG A 241 -20.47 -11.09 -19.41
CA ARG A 241 -20.48 -11.55 -20.81
C ARG A 241 -20.60 -10.39 -21.80
N LYS A 242 -21.48 -9.42 -21.53
CA LYS A 242 -21.66 -8.22 -22.37
C LYS A 242 -20.42 -7.33 -22.34
N GLN A 243 -19.71 -7.25 -21.22
CA GLN A 243 -18.54 -6.39 -21.04
C GLN A 243 -17.21 -7.08 -21.43
N LEU A 244 -17.23 -8.38 -21.79
CA LEU A 244 -16.03 -9.15 -22.12
C LEU A 244 -15.16 -8.49 -23.22
N PRO A 245 -15.72 -8.00 -24.37
CA PRO A 245 -14.88 -7.34 -25.38
C PRO A 245 -14.17 -6.09 -24.84
N ALA A 246 -14.88 -5.25 -24.06
CA ALA A 246 -14.30 -4.06 -23.46
C ALA A 246 -13.24 -4.41 -22.40
N PHE A 247 -13.42 -5.49 -21.65
CA PHE A 247 -12.42 -5.98 -20.71
C PHE A 247 -11.15 -6.44 -21.42
N ILE A 248 -11.27 -7.20 -22.52
CA ILE A 248 -10.12 -7.63 -23.33
C ILE A 248 -9.38 -6.40 -23.90
N VAL A 249 -10.09 -5.44 -24.45
CA VAL A 249 -9.49 -4.18 -24.94
C VAL A 249 -8.75 -3.46 -23.80
N SER A 250 -9.34 -3.42 -22.61
CA SER A 250 -8.69 -2.80 -21.44
C SER A 250 -7.40 -3.51 -21.05
N LEU A 251 -7.37 -4.85 -21.07
CA LEU A 251 -6.16 -5.62 -20.81
C LEU A 251 -5.07 -5.35 -21.86
N VAL A 252 -5.45 -5.29 -23.13
CA VAL A 252 -4.52 -4.92 -24.22
C VAL A 252 -3.95 -3.51 -24.00
N CYS A 253 -4.80 -2.53 -23.68
CA CYS A 253 -4.35 -1.17 -23.41
C CYS A 253 -3.39 -1.11 -22.22
N ILE A 254 -3.75 -1.75 -21.09
CA ILE A 254 -2.89 -1.82 -19.90
C ILE A 254 -1.56 -2.48 -20.24
N SER A 255 -1.58 -3.61 -20.95
CA SER A 255 -0.35 -4.31 -21.37
C SER A 255 0.54 -3.42 -22.23
N LEU A 256 -0.02 -2.77 -23.26
CA LEU A 256 0.73 -1.87 -24.15
C LEU A 256 1.34 -0.69 -23.39
N LEU A 257 0.57 -0.05 -22.50
CA LEU A 257 1.04 1.07 -21.69
C LEU A 257 2.09 0.65 -20.65
N SER A 258 2.11 -0.62 -20.25
CA SER A 258 3.07 -1.15 -19.26
C SER A 258 4.33 -1.77 -19.91
N ILE A 259 4.38 -1.90 -21.25
CA ILE A 259 5.55 -2.47 -21.97
C ILE A 259 6.86 -1.81 -21.55
N PRO A 260 6.99 -0.48 -21.51
CA PRO A 260 8.28 0.14 -21.16
C PRO A 260 8.80 -0.37 -19.81
N MET A 261 7.96 -0.36 -18.79
CA MET A 261 8.32 -0.82 -17.44
C MET A 261 8.67 -2.31 -17.41
N LEU A 262 7.91 -3.16 -18.12
CA LEU A 262 8.16 -4.59 -18.20
C LEU A 262 9.48 -4.92 -18.89
N LEU A 263 9.88 -4.16 -19.89
CA LEU A 263 11.16 -4.34 -20.58
C LEU A 263 12.33 -4.02 -19.66
N VAL A 264 12.24 -2.92 -18.92
CA VAL A 264 13.31 -2.49 -18.00
C VAL A 264 13.39 -3.43 -16.79
N SER A 265 12.28 -3.92 -16.27
CA SER A 265 12.24 -4.83 -15.12
C SER A 265 12.90 -6.21 -15.37
N ARG A 266 13.24 -6.52 -16.62
CA ARG A 266 13.99 -7.75 -16.96
C ARG A 266 15.48 -7.68 -16.58
N HIS A 267 16.00 -6.49 -16.30
CA HIS A 267 17.38 -6.30 -15.91
C HIS A 267 17.53 -6.51 -14.40
N GLY A 268 18.11 -7.66 -14.01
CA GLY A 268 18.45 -7.99 -12.64
C GLY A 268 17.32 -8.59 -11.79
N SER A 269 17.71 -9.34 -10.77
CA SER A 269 16.80 -9.97 -9.80
C SER A 269 16.61 -9.07 -8.59
N LYS A 270 15.65 -8.16 -8.63
CA LYS A 270 15.35 -7.23 -7.52
C LYS A 270 14.82 -7.91 -6.24
N THR A 271 14.43 -9.18 -6.32
CA THR A 271 13.80 -9.91 -5.21
C THR A 271 14.54 -11.18 -4.83
N GLY A 272 15.71 -11.43 -5.44
CA GLY A 272 16.52 -12.64 -5.19
C GLY A 272 17.01 -12.79 -3.75
N TRP A 273 17.12 -11.68 -3.02
CA TRP A 273 17.48 -11.66 -1.59
C TRP A 273 16.37 -12.20 -0.67
N LEU A 274 15.11 -12.28 -1.12
CA LEU A 274 14.02 -12.84 -0.34
C LEU A 274 14.17 -14.37 -0.24
N PRO A 275 13.93 -14.98 0.94
CA PRO A 275 13.98 -16.42 1.10
C PRO A 275 12.84 -17.11 0.36
N SER A 276 13.02 -18.41 0.07
CA SER A 276 11.94 -19.29 -0.40
C SER A 276 10.90 -19.46 0.70
N PRO A 277 9.63 -19.17 0.46
CA PRO A 277 8.61 -19.29 1.51
C PRO A 277 8.25 -20.76 1.78
N HIS A 278 8.00 -21.07 3.04
CA HIS A 278 7.39 -22.31 3.51
C HIS A 278 5.90 -22.09 3.86
N LEU A 279 5.16 -23.17 4.07
CA LEU A 279 3.75 -23.06 4.50
C LEU A 279 3.59 -22.32 5.85
N HIS A 280 4.61 -22.40 6.69
CA HIS A 280 4.64 -21.64 7.95
C HIS A 280 4.64 -20.11 7.72
N ASP A 281 5.22 -19.63 6.62
CA ASP A 281 5.25 -18.21 6.30
C ASP A 281 3.87 -17.69 5.87
N VAL A 282 3.04 -18.55 5.27
CA VAL A 282 1.62 -18.23 5.02
C VAL A 282 0.86 -18.08 6.35
N TYR A 283 1.11 -18.96 7.31
CA TYR A 283 0.54 -18.83 8.64
C TYR A 283 1.04 -17.56 9.35
N ASN A 284 2.33 -17.24 9.25
CA ASN A 284 2.91 -16.00 9.78
C ASN A 284 2.31 -14.76 9.13
N LEU A 285 2.03 -14.77 7.82
CA LEU A 285 1.32 -13.69 7.15
C LEU A 285 -0.04 -13.43 7.81
N PHE A 286 -0.81 -14.48 8.10
CA PHE A 286 -2.13 -14.33 8.74
C PHE A 286 -2.02 -13.86 10.20
N LEU A 287 -1.02 -14.32 10.93
CA LEU A 287 -0.71 -13.78 12.25
C LEU A 287 -0.34 -12.30 12.19
N ASN A 288 0.53 -11.90 11.27
CA ASN A 288 0.93 -10.50 11.10
C ASN A 288 -0.26 -9.61 10.77
N ILE A 289 -1.15 -10.03 9.85
CA ILE A 289 -2.40 -9.32 9.56
C ILE A 289 -3.27 -9.16 10.82
N SER A 290 -3.18 -10.09 11.76
CA SER A 290 -3.98 -10.14 12.97
C SER A 290 -3.20 -9.65 14.21
N ALA A 291 -2.27 -8.71 14.03
CA ALA A 291 -1.45 -8.14 15.10
C ALA A 291 -0.76 -9.21 15.98
N ASN A 292 -0.32 -10.30 15.40
CA ASN A 292 0.30 -11.46 16.04
C ASN A 292 -0.59 -12.16 17.10
N SER A 293 -1.91 -11.98 17.02
CA SER A 293 -2.89 -12.57 17.93
C SER A 293 -3.68 -13.70 17.28
N LYS A 294 -3.56 -14.92 17.79
CA LYS A 294 -4.34 -16.09 17.34
C LYS A 294 -5.85 -15.88 17.53
N ILE A 295 -6.27 -15.25 18.63
CA ILE A 295 -7.70 -14.99 18.90
C ILE A 295 -8.25 -13.98 17.87
N TYR A 296 -7.52 -12.91 17.62
CA TYR A 296 -7.95 -11.91 16.63
C TYR A 296 -7.96 -12.51 15.21
N MET A 297 -6.97 -13.35 14.88
CA MET A 297 -6.96 -14.11 13.62
C MET A 297 -8.21 -14.98 13.48
N LEU A 298 -8.58 -15.76 14.48
CA LEU A 298 -9.79 -16.61 14.46
C LEU A 298 -11.06 -15.77 14.30
N LEU A 299 -11.15 -14.60 14.92
CA LEU A 299 -12.30 -13.69 14.75
C LEU A 299 -12.37 -13.16 13.31
N LEU A 300 -11.27 -12.66 12.74
CA LEU A 300 -11.24 -12.13 11.38
C LEU A 300 -11.61 -13.21 10.36
N PHE A 301 -10.94 -14.36 10.41
CA PHE A 301 -11.19 -15.45 9.44
C PHE A 301 -12.52 -16.15 9.68
N GLY A 302 -13.01 -16.21 10.91
CA GLY A 302 -14.34 -16.73 11.24
C GLY A 302 -15.45 -15.88 10.60
N PHE A 303 -15.39 -14.55 10.73
CA PHE A 303 -16.36 -13.67 10.07
C PHE A 303 -16.18 -13.65 8.55
N CYS A 304 -14.95 -13.73 8.03
CA CYS A 304 -14.70 -13.89 6.60
C CYS A 304 -15.39 -15.17 6.06
N ALA A 305 -15.18 -16.31 6.71
CA ALA A 305 -15.80 -17.57 6.35
C ALA A 305 -17.34 -17.52 6.44
N LEU A 306 -17.89 -16.88 7.48
CA LEU A 306 -19.33 -16.68 7.63
C LEU A 306 -19.91 -15.87 6.46
N GLY A 307 -19.25 -14.77 6.07
CA GLY A 307 -19.69 -13.93 4.96
C GLY A 307 -19.70 -14.69 3.62
N LEU A 308 -18.64 -15.45 3.36
CA LEU A 308 -18.54 -16.31 2.17
C LEU A 308 -19.61 -17.40 2.18
N LEU A 309 -19.75 -18.11 3.30
CA LEU A 309 -20.72 -19.20 3.45
C LEU A 309 -22.15 -18.71 3.22
N VAL A 310 -22.57 -17.61 3.88
CA VAL A 310 -23.92 -17.05 3.69
C VAL A 310 -24.14 -16.63 2.25
N SER A 311 -23.14 -15.97 1.61
CA SER A 311 -23.24 -15.57 0.21
C SER A 311 -23.41 -16.75 -0.75
N MET A 312 -22.78 -17.88 -0.47
CA MET A 312 -22.93 -19.13 -1.26
C MET A 312 -24.28 -19.81 -1.00
N LEU A 313 -24.64 -19.96 0.27
CA LEU A 313 -25.88 -20.71 0.65
C LEU A 313 -27.15 -20.02 0.17
N VAL A 314 -27.20 -18.70 0.07
CA VAL A 314 -28.39 -17.97 -0.45
C VAL A 314 -28.73 -18.36 -1.90
N TYR A 315 -27.75 -18.84 -2.67
CA TYR A 315 -27.93 -19.30 -4.05
C TYR A 315 -28.46 -20.74 -4.16
N LEU A 316 -28.33 -21.55 -3.13
CA LEU A 316 -28.76 -22.92 -3.13
C LEU A 316 -30.24 -22.99 -2.67
N PRO A 317 -31.20 -23.47 -3.49
CA PRO A 317 -32.62 -23.49 -3.11
C PRO A 317 -32.89 -24.28 -1.81
N GLN A 318 -32.16 -25.38 -1.62
CA GLN A 318 -32.30 -26.29 -0.47
C GLN A 318 -31.77 -25.69 0.85
N SER A 319 -30.87 -24.71 0.79
CA SER A 319 -30.23 -24.13 1.98
C SER A 319 -31.03 -23.00 2.60
N LYS A 320 -32.10 -22.53 1.98
CA LYS A 320 -32.94 -21.43 2.49
C LYS A 320 -33.60 -21.77 3.81
N GLU A 321 -34.03 -23.03 3.99
CA GLU A 321 -34.58 -23.51 5.25
C GLU A 321 -33.51 -23.54 6.36
N LEU A 322 -32.32 -24.04 6.03
CA LEU A 322 -31.17 -24.03 6.95
C LEU A 322 -30.80 -22.61 7.37
N LEU A 323 -30.69 -21.67 6.43
CA LEU A 323 -30.40 -20.26 6.72
C LEU A 323 -31.51 -19.61 7.56
N ALA A 324 -32.77 -20.03 7.40
CA ALA A 324 -33.88 -19.56 8.23
C ALA A 324 -33.77 -20.04 9.68
N GLN A 325 -33.34 -21.28 9.89
CA GLN A 325 -33.12 -21.85 11.23
C GLN A 325 -32.02 -21.06 12.00
N PHE A 326 -30.96 -20.67 11.33
CA PHE A 326 -29.89 -19.85 11.93
C PHE A 326 -30.19 -18.33 11.95
N ALA A 327 -31.45 -17.93 11.70
CA ALA A 327 -31.86 -16.53 11.63
C ALA A 327 -31.05 -15.65 10.63
N LEU A 328 -30.46 -16.28 9.62
CA LEU A 328 -29.71 -15.63 8.55
C LEU A 328 -30.58 -15.30 7.33
N TYR A 329 -31.69 -15.97 7.15
CA TYR A 329 -32.66 -15.81 6.05
C TYR A 329 -34.08 -15.65 6.58
N ASN A 330 -34.88 -14.79 5.95
CA ASN A 330 -36.32 -14.66 6.24
C ASN A 330 -37.09 -14.63 4.91
N SER A 331 -37.94 -15.61 4.66
CA SER A 331 -38.70 -15.72 3.43
C SER A 331 -39.63 -14.53 3.14
N SER A 332 -40.08 -13.83 4.18
CA SER A 332 -40.92 -12.63 4.06
C SER A 332 -40.20 -11.34 3.75
N ASP A 333 -38.85 -11.29 3.91
CA ASP A 333 -38.04 -10.06 3.66
C ASP A 333 -37.42 -10.08 2.26
N HIS A 334 -38.26 -9.85 1.24
CA HIS A 334 -37.85 -9.85 -0.17
C HIS A 334 -36.70 -8.84 -0.45
N LYS A 335 -36.67 -7.69 0.23
CA LYS A 335 -35.66 -6.68 0.03
C LYS A 335 -34.29 -7.16 0.49
N ARG A 336 -34.22 -7.77 1.67
CA ARG A 336 -32.99 -8.34 2.21
C ARG A 336 -32.51 -9.51 1.37
N ASN A 337 -33.41 -10.38 0.96
CA ASN A 337 -33.08 -11.57 0.16
C ASN A 337 -32.51 -11.19 -1.22
N SER A 338 -33.05 -10.15 -1.86
CA SER A 338 -32.48 -9.63 -3.11
C SER A 338 -31.07 -8.99 -2.91
N MET A 339 -30.85 -8.33 -1.78
CA MET A 339 -29.51 -7.83 -1.43
C MET A 339 -28.50 -8.95 -1.20
N LEU A 340 -28.88 -10.00 -0.45
CA LEU A 340 -28.02 -11.16 -0.21
C LEU A 340 -27.61 -11.87 -1.51
N GLN A 341 -28.52 -11.94 -2.50
CA GLN A 341 -28.22 -12.50 -3.82
C GLN A 341 -27.19 -11.66 -4.61
N GLN A 342 -27.10 -10.36 -4.34
CA GLN A 342 -26.11 -9.48 -4.97
C GLN A 342 -24.71 -9.63 -4.33
N TYR A 343 -24.59 -10.24 -3.14
CA TYR A 343 -23.31 -10.37 -2.46
C TYR A 343 -22.40 -11.45 -3.07
N LEU A 344 -22.95 -12.51 -3.64
CA LEU A 344 -22.14 -13.62 -4.18
C LEU A 344 -21.09 -13.17 -5.21
N PRO A 345 -21.42 -12.39 -6.26
CA PRO A 345 -20.40 -11.97 -7.22
C PRO A 345 -19.32 -11.07 -6.59
N VAL A 346 -19.71 -10.22 -5.64
CA VAL A 346 -18.76 -9.35 -4.93
C VAL A 346 -17.89 -10.17 -3.99
N ALA A 347 -18.48 -11.08 -3.20
CA ALA A 347 -17.76 -11.97 -2.29
C ALA A 347 -16.75 -12.85 -3.04
N PHE A 348 -17.14 -13.40 -4.19
CA PHE A 348 -16.27 -14.18 -5.05
C PHE A 348 -15.10 -13.33 -5.59
N ALA A 349 -15.38 -12.13 -6.07
CA ALA A 349 -14.32 -11.23 -6.57
C ALA A 349 -13.36 -10.77 -5.46
N LEU A 350 -13.88 -10.49 -4.26
CA LEU A 350 -13.04 -10.19 -3.08
C LEU A 350 -12.22 -11.41 -2.65
N LEU A 351 -12.79 -12.62 -2.74
CA LEU A 351 -12.04 -13.85 -2.48
C LEU A 351 -10.89 -14.04 -3.49
N CYS A 352 -11.12 -13.77 -4.78
CA CYS A 352 -10.05 -13.75 -5.78
C CYS A 352 -8.97 -12.70 -5.44
N TRP A 353 -9.39 -11.48 -5.05
CA TRP A 353 -8.46 -10.44 -4.65
C TRP A 353 -7.61 -10.85 -3.43
N PHE A 354 -8.19 -11.57 -2.48
CA PHE A 354 -7.50 -12.05 -1.29
C PHE A 354 -6.58 -13.25 -1.58
N VAL A 355 -7.10 -14.30 -2.25
CA VAL A 355 -6.43 -15.60 -2.37
C VAL A 355 -5.42 -15.64 -3.51
N VAL A 356 -5.75 -15.08 -4.70
CA VAL A 356 -4.87 -15.19 -5.88
C VAL A 356 -3.48 -14.61 -5.64
N PRO A 357 -3.31 -13.42 -5.02
CA PRO A 357 -1.99 -12.89 -4.75
C PRO A 357 -1.16 -13.76 -3.80
N ILE A 358 -1.80 -14.35 -2.78
CA ILE A 358 -1.12 -15.25 -1.83
C ILE A 358 -0.62 -16.50 -2.56
N VAL A 359 -1.53 -17.19 -3.26
CA VAL A 359 -1.22 -18.46 -3.93
C VAL A 359 -0.19 -18.23 -5.04
N PHE A 360 -0.40 -17.23 -5.88
CA PHE A 360 0.50 -16.95 -7.00
C PHE A 360 1.91 -16.57 -6.50
N SER A 361 2.02 -15.66 -5.55
CA SER A 361 3.32 -15.25 -5.01
C SER A 361 4.04 -16.40 -4.30
N TYR A 362 3.30 -17.25 -3.56
CA TYR A 362 3.85 -18.43 -2.91
C TYR A 362 4.43 -19.42 -3.95
N VAL A 363 3.64 -19.77 -4.98
CA VAL A 363 4.04 -20.74 -6.01
C VAL A 363 5.22 -20.22 -6.82
N VAL A 364 5.18 -18.97 -7.27
CA VAL A 364 6.30 -18.38 -8.05
C VAL A 364 7.57 -18.29 -7.21
N SER A 365 7.45 -18.02 -5.91
CA SER A 365 8.59 -17.92 -5.00
C SER A 365 9.27 -19.26 -4.68
N GLN A 366 8.74 -20.38 -5.14
CA GLN A 366 9.46 -21.67 -5.10
C GLN A 366 10.55 -21.77 -6.20
N GLY A 367 10.45 -20.94 -7.25
CA GLY A 367 11.45 -20.83 -8.31
C GLY A 367 12.59 -19.85 -8.00
N SER A 368 13.17 -19.25 -9.04
CA SER A 368 14.22 -18.22 -8.92
C SER A 368 13.68 -16.83 -8.57
N THR A 369 12.44 -16.52 -8.93
CA THR A 369 11.81 -15.24 -8.64
C THR A 369 11.13 -15.28 -7.27
N ARG A 370 11.39 -14.30 -6.40
CA ARG A 370 10.85 -14.23 -5.04
C ARG A 370 9.81 -13.12 -4.95
N LEU A 371 8.54 -13.46 -4.73
CA LEU A 371 7.42 -12.51 -4.66
C LEU A 371 6.64 -12.59 -3.34
N PHE A 372 6.85 -13.64 -2.55
CA PHE A 372 6.13 -13.82 -1.29
C PHE A 372 6.77 -12.98 -0.19
N SER A 373 6.17 -11.84 0.10
CA SER A 373 6.60 -10.95 1.17
C SER A 373 5.39 -10.22 1.75
N THR A 374 5.36 -10.05 3.07
CA THR A 374 4.30 -9.30 3.77
C THR A 374 4.14 -7.88 3.22
N ARG A 375 5.26 -7.22 2.84
CA ARG A 375 5.25 -5.87 2.24
C ARG A 375 4.49 -5.81 0.91
N TYR A 376 4.54 -6.83 0.09
CA TYR A 376 3.80 -6.89 -1.18
C TYR A 376 2.35 -7.33 -0.97
N LEU A 377 2.15 -8.26 -0.05
CA LEU A 377 0.84 -8.83 0.27
C LEU A 377 -0.05 -7.90 1.10
N VAL A 378 0.42 -6.74 1.58
CA VAL A 378 -0.43 -5.71 2.17
C VAL A 378 -1.60 -5.31 1.25
N THR A 379 -1.42 -5.48 -0.06
CA THR A 379 -2.43 -5.20 -1.09
C THR A 379 -3.71 -6.04 -0.98
N ILE A 380 -3.72 -7.13 -0.20
CA ILE A 380 -4.90 -7.99 0.02
C ILE A 380 -5.79 -7.54 1.19
N LEU A 381 -5.30 -6.64 2.06
CA LEU A 381 -6.00 -6.21 3.27
C LEU A 381 -7.42 -5.67 3.01
N PRO A 382 -7.64 -4.79 2.00
CA PRO A 382 -8.98 -4.30 1.71
C PRO A 382 -9.99 -5.40 1.43
N ALA A 383 -9.57 -6.44 0.68
CA ALA A 383 -10.43 -7.57 0.35
C ALA A 383 -10.81 -8.38 1.60
N LEU A 384 -9.83 -8.71 2.45
CA LEU A 384 -10.07 -9.45 3.69
C LEU A 384 -11.05 -8.71 4.60
N PHE A 385 -10.79 -7.41 4.88
CA PHE A 385 -11.64 -6.67 5.81
C PHE A 385 -13.05 -6.40 5.26
N LEU A 386 -13.21 -6.28 3.93
CA LEU A 386 -14.52 -6.24 3.31
C LEU A 386 -15.26 -7.59 3.44
N LEU A 387 -14.58 -8.73 3.33
CA LEU A 387 -15.16 -10.05 3.58
C LEU A 387 -15.55 -10.23 5.04
N VAL A 388 -14.75 -9.75 5.99
CA VAL A 388 -15.10 -9.71 7.42
C VAL A 388 -16.36 -8.84 7.62
N GLY A 389 -16.38 -7.66 7.02
CA GLY A 389 -17.54 -6.76 7.06
C GLY A 389 -18.80 -7.38 6.46
N LEU A 390 -18.66 -8.16 5.40
CA LEU A 390 -19.76 -8.96 4.83
C LEU A 390 -20.27 -10.00 5.83
N GLY A 391 -19.39 -10.68 6.57
CA GLY A 391 -19.75 -11.61 7.62
C GLY A 391 -20.62 -10.98 8.69
N VAL A 392 -20.21 -9.81 9.20
CA VAL A 392 -20.99 -9.05 10.19
C VAL A 392 -22.32 -8.57 9.60
N ALA A 393 -22.31 -8.06 8.35
CA ALA A 393 -23.51 -7.57 7.67
C ALA A 393 -24.53 -8.69 7.35
N SER A 394 -24.08 -9.93 7.26
CA SER A 394 -24.92 -11.11 7.01
C SER A 394 -25.85 -11.45 8.18
N LEU A 395 -25.51 -11.01 9.39
CA LEU A 395 -26.34 -11.25 10.57
C LEU A 395 -27.68 -10.53 10.48
N ARG A 396 -28.74 -11.17 11.00
CA ARG A 396 -30.11 -10.64 10.93
C ARG A 396 -30.34 -9.44 11.86
N TRP A 397 -29.82 -9.53 13.06
CA TRP A 397 -30.10 -8.56 14.12
C TRP A 397 -29.14 -7.38 14.06
N ARG A 398 -29.68 -6.17 13.87
CA ARG A 398 -28.89 -4.94 13.85
C ARG A 398 -28.09 -4.73 15.14
N ALA A 399 -28.70 -5.09 16.29
CA ALA A 399 -28.00 -5.03 17.57
C ALA A 399 -26.75 -5.91 17.59
N ALA A 400 -26.85 -7.15 17.08
CA ALA A 400 -25.69 -8.03 16.95
C ALA A 400 -24.63 -7.47 16.00
N GLN A 401 -25.02 -6.88 14.86
CA GLN A 401 -24.09 -6.21 13.96
C GLN A 401 -23.34 -5.08 14.67
N VAL A 402 -24.03 -4.22 15.44
CA VAL A 402 -23.42 -3.11 16.18
C VAL A 402 -22.48 -3.64 17.27
N VAL A 403 -22.94 -4.59 18.10
CA VAL A 403 -22.13 -5.16 19.18
C VAL A 403 -20.85 -5.80 18.63
N LEU A 404 -20.97 -6.63 17.60
CA LEU A 404 -19.81 -7.30 17.01
C LEU A 404 -18.86 -6.33 16.29
N THR A 405 -19.39 -5.28 15.66
CA THR A 405 -18.56 -4.21 15.11
C THR A 405 -17.75 -3.52 16.19
N LEU A 406 -18.39 -3.18 17.32
CA LEU A 406 -17.71 -2.56 18.46
C LEU A 406 -16.66 -3.51 19.06
N VAL A 407 -16.97 -4.80 19.23
CA VAL A 407 -16.01 -5.79 19.72
C VAL A 407 -14.79 -5.89 18.79
N LEU A 408 -15.00 -6.00 17.47
CA LEU A 408 -13.92 -6.06 16.50
C LEU A 408 -13.05 -4.80 16.54
N PHE A 409 -13.65 -3.62 16.66
CA PHE A 409 -12.92 -2.36 16.75
C PHE A 409 -12.15 -2.23 18.06
N LEU A 410 -12.72 -2.64 19.18
CA LEU A 410 -12.05 -2.64 20.47
C LEU A 410 -10.83 -3.60 20.46
N VAL A 411 -11.00 -4.79 19.86
CA VAL A 411 -9.89 -5.73 19.72
C VAL A 411 -8.81 -5.15 18.80
N ALA A 412 -9.17 -4.58 17.65
CA ALA A 412 -8.20 -3.94 16.74
C ALA A 412 -7.48 -2.78 17.45
N LEU A 413 -8.23 -1.90 18.11
CA LEU A 413 -7.70 -0.73 18.82
C LEU A 413 -6.76 -1.12 19.97
N TYR A 414 -7.00 -2.26 20.64
CA TYR A 414 -6.13 -2.78 21.69
C TYR A 414 -4.70 -3.03 21.21
N TYR A 415 -4.50 -3.43 19.93
CA TYR A 415 -3.18 -3.71 19.37
C TYR A 415 -2.48 -2.48 18.79
N VAL A 416 -3.20 -1.40 18.44
CA VAL A 416 -2.62 -0.19 17.85
C VAL A 416 -1.46 0.41 18.67
N PRO A 417 -1.52 0.50 20.03
CA PRO A 417 -0.40 1.01 20.81
C PRO A 417 0.87 0.15 20.71
N THR A 418 0.73 -1.15 20.45
CA THR A 418 1.88 -2.06 20.26
C THR A 418 2.61 -1.73 18.97
N TYR A 419 1.89 -1.43 17.90
CA TYR A 419 2.47 -0.90 16.67
C TYR A 419 3.32 0.34 16.92
N TYR A 420 2.76 1.39 17.53
CA TYR A 420 3.48 2.66 17.75
C TYR A 420 4.70 2.54 18.67
N ARG A 421 4.75 1.52 19.55
CA ARG A 421 5.93 1.25 20.37
C ARG A 421 7.04 0.53 19.61
N GLY A 422 6.69 -0.28 18.62
CA GLY A 422 7.62 -1.07 17.82
C GLY A 422 7.85 -0.54 16.41
N ALA A 423 7.41 0.69 16.09
CA ALA A 423 7.46 1.24 14.73
C ALA A 423 8.88 1.57 14.24
N GLN A 424 9.87 1.69 15.14
CA GLN A 424 11.25 1.99 14.77
C GLN A 424 11.94 0.73 14.24
N ILE A 425 12.54 0.82 13.04
CA ILE A 425 13.24 -0.28 12.37
C ILE A 425 14.75 -0.12 12.56
N GLU A 426 15.30 1.06 12.28
CA GLU A 426 16.71 1.43 12.41
C GLU A 426 16.82 2.71 13.24
N ASP A 427 17.96 2.93 13.89
CA ASP A 427 18.14 4.03 14.84
C ASP A 427 19.19 5.05 14.35
N TRP A 428 18.94 5.60 13.16
CA TRP A 428 19.83 6.57 12.53
C TRP A 428 19.72 7.96 13.14
N ASN A 429 18.53 8.41 13.56
CA ASN A 429 18.30 9.77 14.01
C ASN A 429 19.16 10.15 15.23
N SER A 430 19.17 9.31 16.26
CA SER A 430 19.93 9.56 17.48
C SER A 430 21.44 9.49 17.25
N THR A 431 21.87 8.54 16.40
CA THR A 431 23.29 8.32 16.12
C THR A 431 23.90 9.40 15.23
N VAL A 432 23.17 9.83 14.17
CA VAL A 432 23.64 10.91 13.30
C VAL A 432 23.55 12.27 13.99
N LEU A 433 22.56 12.48 14.86
CA LEU A 433 22.51 13.69 15.69
C LEU A 433 23.74 13.78 16.61
N TRP A 434 24.15 12.66 17.22
CA TRP A 434 25.37 12.59 18.02
C TRP A 434 26.62 12.90 17.16
N LEU A 435 26.71 12.36 15.95
CA LEU A 435 27.78 12.67 15.00
C LEU A 435 27.83 14.18 14.72
N GLN A 436 26.71 14.81 14.36
CA GLN A 436 26.65 16.24 14.07
C GLN A 436 27.08 17.12 15.24
N GLN A 437 26.78 16.71 16.47
CA GLN A 437 27.19 17.44 17.70
C GLN A 437 28.69 17.37 17.98
N HIS A 438 29.36 16.33 17.49
CA HIS A 438 30.81 16.12 17.73
C HIS A 438 31.69 16.42 16.51
N TYR A 439 31.09 16.61 15.34
CA TYR A 439 31.78 16.84 14.09
C TYR A 439 32.47 18.22 14.09
N GLN A 440 33.72 18.22 13.68
CA GLN A 440 34.49 19.44 13.42
C GLN A 440 34.89 19.54 11.94
N PRO A 441 34.99 20.75 11.36
CA PRO A 441 35.41 20.91 9.98
C PRO A 441 36.73 20.21 9.68
N GLY A 442 36.74 19.32 8.69
CA GLY A 442 37.88 18.51 8.33
C GLY A 442 37.87 17.09 8.85
N ASP A 443 36.94 16.73 9.74
CA ASP A 443 36.76 15.35 10.17
C ASP A 443 36.27 14.47 9.02
N GLY A 444 36.76 13.22 8.94
CA GLY A 444 36.40 12.25 7.93
C GLY A 444 35.22 11.38 8.37
N LEU A 445 34.40 11.00 7.42
CA LEU A 445 33.30 10.05 7.61
C LEU A 445 33.57 8.75 6.84
N VAL A 446 33.54 7.61 7.52
CA VAL A 446 33.72 6.28 6.93
C VAL A 446 32.52 5.43 7.28
N CYS A 447 31.71 5.09 6.28
CA CYS A 447 30.66 4.08 6.39
C CYS A 447 31.18 2.74 5.94
N TYR A 448 31.03 1.76 6.82
CA TYR A 448 31.33 0.38 6.48
C TYR A 448 30.13 -0.51 6.76
N ASP A 449 29.51 -0.96 5.71
CA ASP A 449 28.52 -2.02 5.71
C ASP A 449 28.87 -3.02 4.61
N SER A 450 28.10 -4.06 4.48
CA SER A 450 28.35 -5.14 3.54
C SER A 450 27.81 -4.92 2.15
N ASP A 451 26.88 -4.02 2.04
CA ASP A 451 26.32 -3.66 0.75
C ASP A 451 27.24 -2.61 0.15
N VAL A 452 28.09 -3.04 -0.77
CA VAL A 452 28.92 -2.18 -1.63
C VAL A 452 28.10 -1.03 -2.24
N GLU A 453 26.77 -1.05 -2.04
CA GLU A 453 25.89 -0.24 -2.81
C GLU A 453 25.46 1.05 -2.13
N GLN A 454 25.17 1.11 -0.81
CA GLN A 454 24.43 2.31 -0.39
C GLN A 454 24.11 2.41 1.11
N GLY A 455 24.12 1.30 1.82
CA GLY A 455 23.43 1.09 3.07
C GLY A 455 23.57 2.16 4.13
N CYS A 456 24.74 2.27 4.67
CA CYS A 456 25.06 3.17 5.74
C CYS A 456 25.09 4.63 5.26
N GLN A 457 25.78 4.92 4.15
CA GLN A 457 26.00 6.29 3.68
C GLN A 457 24.68 7.00 3.35
N VAL A 458 23.79 6.39 2.57
CA VAL A 458 22.52 6.99 2.16
C VAL A 458 21.64 7.33 3.37
N SER A 459 21.66 6.47 4.41
CA SER A 459 20.91 6.71 5.65
C SER A 459 21.49 7.90 6.44
N VAL A 460 22.80 8.03 6.48
CA VAL A 460 23.48 9.17 7.12
C VAL A 460 23.25 10.46 6.32
N GLU A 461 23.46 10.42 4.99
CA GLU A 461 23.25 11.57 4.10
C GLU A 461 21.84 12.15 4.22
N TYR A 462 20.81 11.30 4.34
CA TYR A 462 19.45 11.78 4.59
C TYR A 462 19.41 12.76 5.78
N TYR A 463 20.00 12.38 6.91
CA TYR A 463 20.01 13.23 8.11
C TYR A 463 20.89 14.46 7.97
N LEU A 464 22.03 14.35 7.26
CA LEU A 464 22.89 15.50 6.98
C LEU A 464 22.19 16.52 6.06
N HIS A 465 21.27 16.07 5.21
CA HIS A 465 20.46 16.93 4.35
C HIS A 465 19.16 17.41 4.99
N ALA A 466 18.53 16.59 5.84
CA ALA A 466 17.27 16.93 6.49
C ALA A 466 17.46 17.99 7.59
N TYR A 467 18.62 18.02 8.20
CA TYR A 467 18.98 18.95 9.28
C TYR A 467 20.26 19.70 8.93
N PRO A 468 20.37 21.00 9.27
CA PRO A 468 21.57 21.78 8.99
C PRO A 468 22.83 21.10 9.57
N SER A 469 23.79 20.76 8.71
CA SER A 469 25.02 20.07 9.09
C SER A 469 26.21 20.60 8.28
N ALA A 470 27.39 20.67 8.93
CA ALA A 470 28.66 20.88 8.26
C ALA A 470 29.33 19.56 7.84
N ALA A 471 28.87 18.43 8.38
CA ALA A 471 29.37 17.10 8.06
C ALA A 471 28.93 16.67 6.66
N HIS A 472 29.82 16.06 5.90
CA HIS A 472 29.54 15.49 4.57
C HIS A 472 30.57 14.40 4.27
N PHE A 473 30.20 13.44 3.43
CA PHE A 473 31.14 12.48 2.88
C PHE A 473 32.01 13.15 1.82
N THR A 474 33.26 12.74 1.75
CA THR A 474 34.22 13.20 0.73
C THR A 474 34.38 12.10 -0.33
N GLY A 475 34.67 12.46 -1.59
CA GLY A 475 34.75 11.50 -2.70
C GLY A 475 35.89 10.49 -2.63
N ASP A 476 36.78 10.63 -1.63
CA ASP A 476 37.86 9.71 -1.30
C ASP A 476 37.56 8.85 -0.05
N SER A 477 36.38 8.99 0.54
CA SER A 477 35.95 8.19 1.69
C SER A 477 35.91 6.69 1.31
N PRO A 478 36.55 5.82 2.08
CA PRO A 478 36.50 4.38 1.81
C PRO A 478 35.06 3.85 1.83
N GLY A 479 34.65 3.24 0.73
CA GLY A 479 33.28 2.73 0.55
C GLY A 479 32.26 3.80 0.11
N GLU A 480 32.70 4.93 -0.41
CA GLU A 480 31.81 5.97 -0.93
C GLU A 480 30.86 5.43 -2.00
N PHE A 481 29.58 5.76 -1.84
CA PHE A 481 28.53 5.51 -2.81
C PHE A 481 28.28 6.75 -3.68
N SER A 482 28.16 6.55 -4.98
CA SER A 482 27.82 7.63 -5.92
C SER A 482 26.61 7.27 -6.78
N TRP A 483 25.61 8.13 -6.78
CA TRP A 483 24.42 7.99 -7.62
C TRP A 483 24.72 7.93 -9.12
N THR A 484 25.81 8.55 -9.57
CA THR A 484 26.24 8.53 -10.98
C THR A 484 26.79 7.19 -11.41
N ASN A 485 27.30 6.40 -10.47
CA ASN A 485 27.87 5.07 -10.71
C ASN A 485 26.92 3.94 -10.28
N PHE A 486 25.69 4.30 -9.90
CA PHE A 486 24.68 3.31 -9.50
C PHE A 486 24.28 2.45 -10.69
N GLY A 487 24.63 1.18 -10.66
CA GLY A 487 24.40 0.20 -11.70
C GLY A 487 23.31 -0.82 -11.36
N PRO A 488 22.98 -1.75 -12.26
CA PRO A 488 22.06 -2.87 -11.98
C PRO A 488 22.54 -3.71 -10.80
N ALA A 489 21.62 -4.24 -10.00
CA ALA A 489 21.94 -5.07 -8.82
C ALA A 489 22.89 -6.25 -9.09
N ASP A 490 22.86 -6.79 -10.32
CA ASP A 490 23.75 -7.89 -10.72
C ASP A 490 25.21 -7.47 -10.93
N SER A 491 25.47 -6.16 -11.14
CA SER A 491 26.84 -5.65 -11.29
C SER A 491 27.56 -5.48 -9.95
N HIS A 492 26.82 -5.59 -8.85
CA HIS A 492 27.31 -5.39 -7.49
C HIS A 492 27.50 -6.69 -6.70
N SER A 493 27.21 -7.85 -7.32
CA SER A 493 27.43 -9.18 -6.76
C SER A 493 28.89 -9.66 -6.83
N GLY A 494 29.84 -8.76 -7.05
CA GLY A 494 31.26 -9.04 -6.90
C GLY A 494 31.59 -9.51 -5.49
N PRO A 495 32.71 -10.23 -5.30
CA PRO A 495 33.16 -10.56 -3.95
C PRO A 495 33.30 -9.24 -3.21
N GLU A 496 32.51 -9.08 -2.15
CA GLU A 496 32.53 -7.92 -1.29
C GLU A 496 33.96 -7.56 -0.96
N ALA A 497 34.38 -6.36 -1.33
CA ALA A 497 35.75 -5.93 -1.14
C ALA A 497 36.09 -6.06 0.35
N ALA A 498 37.11 -6.86 0.64
CA ALA A 498 37.69 -6.84 1.98
C ALA A 498 38.07 -5.39 2.31
N VAL A 499 37.96 -5.03 3.59
CA VAL A 499 38.48 -3.73 4.04
C VAL A 499 39.92 -3.62 3.57
N ASP A 500 40.22 -2.60 2.75
CA ASP A 500 41.58 -2.26 2.40
C ASP A 500 42.21 -1.40 3.53
N PRO A 501 43.08 -1.97 4.36
CA PRO A 501 43.78 -1.21 5.40
C PRO A 501 44.59 -0.05 4.86
N GLY A 502 45.10 -0.16 3.63
CA GLY A 502 45.85 0.89 2.95
C GLY A 502 44.96 2.10 2.63
N ALA A 503 43.76 1.85 2.10
CA ALA A 503 42.78 2.90 1.83
C ALA A 503 42.30 3.58 3.13
N LEU A 504 42.05 2.81 4.19
CA LEU A 504 41.73 3.36 5.51
C LEU A 504 42.83 4.23 6.07
N ALA A 505 44.08 3.76 5.98
CA ALA A 505 45.25 4.52 6.47
C ALA A 505 45.47 5.83 5.66
N ALA A 506 45.36 5.74 4.33
CA ALA A 506 45.49 6.92 3.46
C ALA A 506 44.41 7.97 3.79
N TYR A 507 43.18 7.57 3.90
CA TYR A 507 42.08 8.47 4.25
C TYR A 507 42.23 9.04 5.66
N ALA A 508 42.50 8.21 6.65
CA ALA A 508 42.60 8.62 8.04
C ALA A 508 43.78 9.57 8.29
N SER A 509 44.85 9.46 7.51
CA SER A 509 46.00 10.39 7.62
C SER A 509 45.70 11.81 7.14
N GLN A 510 44.65 12.02 6.40
CA GLN A 510 44.26 13.32 5.84
C GLN A 510 43.26 14.08 6.71
N HIS A 511 42.68 13.41 7.71
CA HIS A 511 41.63 13.97 8.57
C HIS A 511 42.05 14.01 10.04
N PRO A 512 41.72 15.11 10.78
CA PRO A 512 42.07 15.21 12.19
C PRO A 512 41.37 14.19 13.08
N ASN A 513 40.14 13.84 12.75
CA ASN A 513 39.38 12.78 13.41
C ASN A 513 38.59 12.00 12.36
N ILE A 514 38.21 10.75 12.69
CA ILE A 514 37.42 9.87 11.82
C ILE A 514 36.19 9.40 12.57
N PHE A 515 35.01 9.61 11.98
CA PHE A 515 33.80 8.96 12.39
C PHE A 515 33.65 7.65 11.60
N TYR A 516 33.81 6.55 12.30
CA TYR A 516 33.56 5.21 11.75
C TYR A 516 32.15 4.75 12.08
N ILE A 517 31.36 4.47 11.04
CA ILE A 517 29.92 4.24 11.13
C ILE A 517 29.63 2.81 10.69
N ILE A 518 28.90 2.06 11.51
CA ILE A 518 28.44 0.70 11.23
C ILE A 518 26.92 0.70 11.37
N GLY A 519 26.21 0.27 10.32
CA GLY A 519 24.76 0.10 10.35
C GLY A 519 24.32 -0.91 9.30
N ARG A 520 23.06 -1.36 9.39
CA ARG A 520 22.44 -2.26 8.42
C ARG A 520 23.29 -3.48 8.04
N ILE A 521 23.68 -4.25 9.03
CA ILE A 521 24.48 -5.48 8.82
C ILE A 521 23.54 -6.64 8.45
N PRO A 522 23.54 -7.13 7.20
CA PRO A 522 22.57 -8.13 6.74
C PRO A 522 22.91 -9.57 7.11
N ASN A 523 24.18 -9.89 7.37
CA ASN A 523 24.65 -11.25 7.62
C ASN A 523 25.95 -11.30 8.44
N ASP A 524 26.36 -12.50 8.82
CA ASP A 524 27.55 -12.72 9.66
C ASP A 524 28.86 -12.32 8.95
N ALA A 525 28.95 -12.50 7.63
CA ALA A 525 30.14 -12.12 6.85
C ALA A 525 30.34 -10.59 6.88
N ALA A 526 29.24 -9.84 6.73
CA ALA A 526 29.22 -8.40 6.86
C ALA A 526 29.63 -7.94 8.26
N ALA A 527 29.08 -8.60 9.28
CA ALA A 527 29.44 -8.33 10.67
C ALA A 527 30.93 -8.57 10.92
N ALA A 528 31.50 -9.62 10.35
CA ALA A 528 32.93 -9.93 10.47
C ALA A 528 33.81 -8.84 9.82
N ARG A 529 33.44 -8.36 8.63
CA ARG A 529 34.16 -7.27 7.93
C ARG A 529 34.07 -5.95 8.69
N ALA A 530 32.86 -5.56 9.12
CA ALA A 530 32.69 -4.36 9.92
C ALA A 530 33.53 -4.40 11.21
N LYS A 531 33.57 -5.55 11.89
CA LYS A 531 34.43 -5.76 13.08
C LYS A 531 35.92 -5.71 12.74
N ALA A 532 36.32 -6.23 11.59
CA ALA A 532 37.72 -6.17 11.14
C ALA A 532 38.18 -4.72 10.91
N ALA A 533 37.35 -3.89 10.26
CA ALA A 533 37.63 -2.48 10.07
C ALA A 533 37.62 -1.72 11.43
N GLN A 534 36.66 -2.02 12.30
CA GLN A 534 36.65 -1.43 13.64
C GLN A 534 37.92 -1.81 14.43
N HIS A 535 38.33 -3.07 14.38
CA HIS A 535 39.55 -3.54 15.03
C HIS A 535 40.81 -2.83 14.49
N TRP A 536 40.84 -2.58 13.16
CA TRP A 536 41.91 -1.82 12.56
C TRP A 536 41.98 -0.38 13.16
N PHE A 537 40.86 0.33 13.28
CA PHE A 537 40.81 1.64 13.94
C PHE A 537 41.18 1.54 15.42
N ASP A 538 40.65 0.57 16.17
CA ASP A 538 40.93 0.38 17.60
C ASP A 538 42.43 0.09 17.86
N THR A 539 43.20 -0.40 16.87
CA THR A 539 44.63 -0.68 16.99
C THR A 539 45.54 0.45 16.53
N HIS A 540 45.07 1.38 15.68
CA HIS A 540 45.89 2.43 15.07
C HIS A 540 45.51 3.83 15.54
N TYR A 541 44.32 4.03 16.12
CA TYR A 541 43.78 5.32 16.53
C TYR A 541 43.19 5.26 17.94
N PHE A 542 43.13 6.42 18.60
CA PHE A 542 42.53 6.54 19.93
C PHE A 542 41.01 6.76 19.81
N LEU A 543 40.20 5.91 20.47
CA LEU A 543 38.76 6.09 20.58
C LEU A 543 38.45 7.28 21.49
N ARG A 544 37.87 8.35 20.94
CA ARG A 544 37.46 9.56 21.67
C ARG A 544 36.01 9.49 22.17
N GLY A 545 35.14 8.79 21.44
CA GLY A 545 33.74 8.66 21.78
C GLY A 545 33.07 7.60 20.96
N ARG A 546 31.97 7.06 21.46
CA ARG A 546 31.16 6.04 20.75
C ARG A 546 29.70 6.13 21.18
N ILE A 547 28.79 6.08 20.22
CA ILE A 547 27.37 5.84 20.45
C ILE A 547 27.00 4.48 19.87
N VAL A 548 26.25 3.69 20.64
CA VAL A 548 25.81 2.34 20.28
C VAL A 548 24.31 2.25 20.46
N THR A 549 23.61 1.89 19.41
CA THR A 549 22.19 1.53 19.43
C THR A 549 22.01 0.08 18.96
N PRO A 550 20.81 -0.50 19.04
CA PRO A 550 20.59 -1.88 18.58
C PRO A 550 20.93 -2.13 17.11
N THR A 551 20.87 -1.09 16.25
CA THR A 551 21.03 -1.24 14.81
C THR A 551 22.17 -0.42 14.21
N VAL A 552 22.68 0.59 14.92
CA VAL A 552 23.72 1.51 14.42
C VAL A 552 24.76 1.77 15.49
N THR A 553 26.03 1.79 15.10
CA THR A 553 27.16 2.21 15.96
C THR A 553 27.98 3.27 15.24
N ILE A 554 28.27 4.39 15.90
CA ILE A 554 29.21 5.41 15.42
C ILE A 554 30.32 5.58 16.43
N SER A 555 31.57 5.47 15.97
CA SER A 555 32.78 5.63 16.79
C SER A 555 33.60 6.79 16.26
N LEU A 556 34.06 7.69 17.14
CA LEU A 556 34.95 8.81 16.85
C LEU A 556 36.38 8.43 17.23
N TYR A 557 37.27 8.41 16.28
CA TYR A 557 38.70 8.13 16.44
C TYR A 557 39.53 9.37 16.16
N ALA A 558 40.62 9.52 16.89
CA ALA A 558 41.65 10.52 16.66
C ALA A 558 43.04 9.85 16.58
N PRO A 559 44.03 10.45 15.91
CA PRO A 559 45.41 9.97 15.83
C PRO A 559 46.05 9.73 17.18
#